data_8bf500a98e85c5079ceae5d8a073e29f
#
_entry.id   8bf500a98e85c5079ceae5d8a073e29f
#
_cell.length_a   1.000
_cell.length_b   1.000
_cell.length_c   1.000
_cell.angle_alpha   90.00
_cell.angle_beta   90.00
_cell.angle_gamma   90.00
#
_symmetry.space_group_name_H-M   'P 1'
#
loop_
_entity.id
_entity.type
_entity.pdbx_description
1 polymer ?
#
loop_
_entity_poly.entity_id
_entity_poly.type
_entity_poly.pdbx_seq_one_letter_code
_entity_poly.pdbx_strand_id
1 'polypeptide(L)'
;MRYDGGMTTPSSTPVSDPLARALDHLAAGAWQPAHELVQPDTSTLAAWLHGIVHILEGDLDNARGWYKRAERPFPRPEAVQEEITAARGALEARSR
;
A
#
# COMPACT_ATOMS: atom_id res chain seq x y z
N MET A 1 -34.50 11.31 1.03
CA MET A 1 -33.91 10.87 1.16
C MET A 1 -33.41 10.86 1.10
N ARG A 2 -32.99 10.86 1.29
CA ARG A 2 -32.26 10.60 1.46
C ARG A 2 -31.64 10.28 1.50
N TYR A 3 -31.26 10.18 1.54
CA TYR A 3 -30.37 9.66 1.85
C TYR A 3 -29.86 9.48 1.84
N ASP A 4 -29.68 9.55 1.81
CA ASP A 4 -28.84 9.16 1.97
C ASP A 4 -28.33 8.78 2.22
N GLY A 5 -28.46 8.79 2.16
CA GLY A 5 -27.56 8.12 2.49
C GLY A 5 -27.05 7.90 2.69
N GLY A 6 -26.78 7.91 2.78
CA GLY A 6 -25.86 7.41 3.11
C GLY A 6 -25.51 7.29 3.35
N MET A 7 -25.28 7.33 3.57
CA MET A 7 -24.67 6.97 3.85
C MET A 7 -24.28 6.45 4.17
N THR A 8 -24.06 6.32 4.38
CA THR A 8 -23.52 5.69 4.72
C THR A 8 -22.92 5.21 4.90
N THR A 9 -22.43 5.08 5.13
CA THR A 9 -21.71 4.54 5.43
C THR A 9 -21.08 4.23 5.93
N PRO A 10 -20.78 3.90 6.24
CA PRO A 10 -20.18 3.55 6.87
C PRO A 10 -19.39 3.43 7.35
N SER A 11 -19.35 3.65 7.71
CA SER A 11 -18.50 3.49 8.43
C SER A 11 -17.52 2.72 8.32
N SER A 12 -17.35 2.21 7.84
CA SER A 12 -16.41 1.41 7.90
C SER A 12 -15.18 1.97 7.81
N THR A 13 -14.76 2.36 8.65
CA THR A 13 -13.58 2.77 8.89
C THR A 13 -12.46 2.25 8.17
N PRO A 14 -12.23 1.00 8.00
CA PRO A 14 -11.03 0.50 7.37
C PRO A 14 -10.88 1.01 5.96
N VAL A 15 -11.96 1.38 5.33
CA VAL A 15 -11.85 1.87 3.99
C VAL A 15 -11.23 3.22 3.91
N SER A 16 -11.14 3.94 5.00
CA SER A 16 -10.51 5.24 4.98
C SER A 16 -9.03 5.17 5.31
N ASP A 17 -8.49 4.00 5.64
CA ASP A 17 -7.07 3.86 5.92
C ASP A 17 -6.28 4.11 4.63
N PRO A 18 -5.39 5.12 4.61
CA PRO A 18 -4.63 5.42 3.40
C PRO A 18 -3.81 4.24 2.90
N LEU A 19 -3.27 3.43 3.81
CA LEU A 19 -2.46 2.30 3.35
C LEU A 19 -3.32 1.21 2.73
N ALA A 20 -4.55 1.01 3.21
CA ALA A 20 -5.46 0.07 2.58
C ALA A 20 -5.81 0.54 1.17
N ARG A 21 -6.05 1.84 1.00
CA ARG A 21 -6.35 2.40 -0.31
C ARG A 21 -5.13 2.31 -1.23
N ALA A 22 -3.94 2.52 -0.69
CA ALA A 22 -2.73 2.37 -1.46
C ALA A 22 -2.58 0.94 -1.97
N LEU A 23 -2.87 -0.05 -1.12
CA LEU A 23 -2.80 -1.45 -1.53
C LEU A 23 -3.79 -1.77 -2.65
N ASP A 24 -4.98 -1.20 -2.60
CA ASP A 24 -5.95 -1.39 -3.67
C ASP A 24 -5.42 -0.83 -4.98
N HIS A 25 -4.80 0.35 -4.95
CA HIS A 25 -4.20 0.92 -6.14
C HIS A 25 -3.04 0.07 -6.65
N LEU A 26 -2.19 -0.42 -5.73
CA LEU A 26 -1.06 -1.25 -6.13
C LEU A 26 -1.53 -2.54 -6.80
N ALA A 27 -2.58 -3.15 -6.26
CA ALA A 27 -3.12 -4.37 -6.84
C ALA A 27 -3.63 -4.14 -8.25
N ALA A 28 -4.07 -2.93 -8.55
CA ALA A 28 -4.55 -2.55 -9.87
C ALA A 28 -3.43 -2.00 -10.77
N GLY A 29 -2.20 -1.94 -10.27
CA GLY A 29 -1.08 -1.40 -11.05
C GLY A 29 -1.02 0.11 -11.07
N ALA A 30 -1.87 0.78 -10.29
CA ALA A 30 -1.94 2.24 -10.27
C ALA A 30 -0.97 2.79 -9.24
N TRP A 31 0.31 2.79 -9.58
CA TRP A 31 1.35 3.14 -8.61
C TRP A 31 1.38 4.64 -8.26
N GLN A 32 0.93 5.51 -9.17
CA GLN A 32 0.97 6.94 -8.90
C GLN A 32 0.07 7.36 -7.74
N PRO A 33 -1.23 7.03 -7.71
CA PRO A 33 -2.03 7.37 -6.54
C PRO A 33 -1.58 6.64 -5.29
N ALA A 34 -1.07 5.42 -5.43
CA ALA A 34 -0.53 4.71 -4.27
C ALA A 34 0.66 5.45 -3.68
N HIS A 35 1.53 5.98 -4.54
CA HIS A 35 2.69 6.75 -4.08
C HIS A 35 2.26 7.95 -3.24
N GLU A 36 1.25 8.66 -3.69
CA GLU A 36 0.77 9.84 -2.96
C GLU A 36 0.24 9.47 -1.58
N LEU A 37 -0.39 8.30 -1.47
CA LEU A 37 -0.94 7.88 -0.19
C LEU A 37 0.12 7.41 0.79
N VAL A 38 1.22 6.81 0.33
CA VAL A 38 2.24 6.30 1.23
C VAL A 38 3.30 7.34 1.57
N GLN A 39 3.45 8.36 0.73
CA GLN A 39 4.54 9.31 0.86
C GLN A 39 4.59 10.03 2.21
N PRO A 40 3.46 10.49 2.78
CA PRO A 40 3.52 11.18 4.07
C PRO A 40 3.64 10.25 5.28
N ASP A 41 3.50 8.94 5.09
CA ASP A 41 3.50 7.99 6.19
C ASP A 41 4.93 7.48 6.41
N THR A 42 5.45 7.61 7.64
CA THR A 42 6.82 7.23 7.95
C THR A 42 6.94 5.85 8.56
N SER A 43 5.86 5.08 8.61
CA SER A 43 5.91 3.76 9.22
C SER A 43 6.69 2.77 8.37
N THR A 44 7.13 1.69 8.99
CA THR A 44 7.82 0.62 8.30
C THR A 44 6.95 -0.01 7.23
N LEU A 45 5.66 -0.16 7.53
CA LEU A 45 4.72 -0.72 6.55
C LEU A 45 4.60 0.20 5.34
N ALA A 46 4.51 1.51 5.56
CA ALA A 46 4.45 2.45 4.44
C ALA A 46 5.72 2.41 3.61
N ALA A 47 6.88 2.22 4.25
CA ALA A 47 8.14 2.08 3.50
C ALA A 47 8.11 0.86 2.60
N TRP A 48 7.53 -0.23 3.06
CA TRP A 48 7.38 -1.43 2.25
C TRP A 48 6.50 -1.16 1.03
N LEU A 49 5.32 -0.53 1.25
CA LEU A 49 4.44 -0.19 0.14
C LEU A 49 5.12 0.79 -0.83
N HIS A 50 5.91 1.71 -0.30
CA HIS A 50 6.66 2.65 -1.12
C HIS A 50 7.63 1.89 -2.05
N GLY A 51 8.28 0.86 -1.51
CA GLY A 51 9.14 0.01 -2.32
C GLY A 51 8.37 -0.69 -3.44
N ILE A 52 7.16 -1.18 -3.13
CA ILE A 52 6.32 -1.82 -4.14
C ILE A 52 5.93 -0.82 -5.24
N VAL A 53 5.63 0.43 -4.85
CA VAL A 53 5.36 1.49 -5.82
C VAL A 53 6.49 1.58 -6.83
N HIS A 54 7.73 1.62 -6.36
CA HIS A 54 8.85 1.81 -7.25
C HIS A 54 9.16 0.57 -8.10
N ILE A 55 8.83 -0.63 -7.59
CA ILE A 55 8.90 -1.82 -8.44
C ILE A 55 7.94 -1.69 -9.62
N LEU A 56 6.71 -1.27 -9.35
CA LEU A 56 5.71 -1.12 -10.42
C LEU A 56 6.09 -0.01 -11.38
N GLU A 57 6.73 1.02 -10.88
CA GLU A 57 7.21 2.11 -11.70
C GLU A 57 8.39 1.70 -12.59
N GLY A 58 9.12 0.66 -12.18
CA GLY A 58 10.30 0.23 -12.90
C GLY A 58 11.59 0.83 -12.37
N ASP A 59 11.53 1.57 -11.26
CA ASP A 59 12.70 2.20 -10.66
C ASP A 59 13.25 1.30 -9.56
N LEU A 60 14.00 0.29 -9.96
CA LEU A 60 14.40 -0.76 -9.02
C LEU A 60 15.43 -0.28 -8.00
N ASP A 61 16.30 0.66 -8.37
CA ASP A 61 17.27 1.17 -7.41
C ASP A 61 16.57 1.90 -6.26
N ASN A 62 15.56 2.70 -6.61
CA ASN A 62 14.78 3.40 -5.61
C ASN A 62 13.99 2.41 -4.76
N ALA A 63 13.44 1.38 -5.40
CA ALA A 63 12.69 0.35 -4.67
C ALA A 63 13.56 -0.35 -3.63
N ARG A 64 14.83 -0.64 -3.99
CA ARG A 64 15.74 -1.29 -3.05
C ARG A 64 15.96 -0.46 -1.80
N GLY A 65 16.09 0.86 -1.97
CA GLY A 65 16.26 1.76 -0.82
C GLY A 65 15.07 1.70 0.13
N TRP A 66 13.87 1.66 -0.42
CA TRP A 66 12.67 1.59 0.41
C TRP A 66 12.53 0.25 1.09
N TYR A 67 12.88 -0.85 0.41
CA TYR A 67 12.87 -2.17 1.04
C TYR A 67 13.85 -2.23 2.20
N LYS A 68 15.01 -1.59 2.05
CA LYS A 68 15.97 -1.54 3.13
C LYS A 68 15.39 -0.80 4.33
N ARG A 69 14.71 0.32 4.09
CA ARG A 69 14.05 1.06 5.18
C ARG A 69 12.95 0.24 5.83
N ALA A 70 12.28 -0.59 5.07
CA ALA A 70 11.23 -1.45 5.58
C ALA A 70 11.81 -2.67 6.29
N GLU A 71 13.13 -2.86 6.24
CA GLU A 71 13.80 -3.99 6.85
C GLU A 71 13.32 -5.31 6.25
N ARG A 72 13.13 -5.32 4.92
CA ARG A 72 12.67 -6.51 4.22
C ARG A 72 13.61 -6.85 3.08
N PRO A 73 13.79 -8.14 2.78
CA PRO A 73 14.63 -8.53 1.64
C PRO A 73 13.98 -8.07 0.35
N PHE A 74 14.80 -7.62 -0.58
CA PHE A 74 14.29 -7.14 -1.86
C PHE A 74 13.83 -8.33 -2.70
N PRO A 75 12.60 -8.34 -3.18
CA PRO A 75 12.09 -9.49 -3.94
C PRO A 75 12.51 -9.41 -5.40
N ARG A 76 12.29 -10.50 -6.12
CA ARG A 76 12.35 -10.42 -7.57
C ARG A 76 11.17 -9.58 -8.04
N PRO A 77 11.38 -8.68 -9.02
CA PRO A 77 10.28 -7.80 -9.44
C PRO A 77 9.02 -8.54 -9.90
N GLU A 78 9.17 -9.72 -10.48
CA GLU A 78 8.02 -10.48 -10.94
C GLU A 78 7.20 -11.05 -9.78
N ALA A 79 7.70 -10.98 -8.55
CA ALA A 79 6.97 -11.43 -7.37
C ALA A 79 6.14 -10.31 -6.74
N VAL A 80 5.95 -9.20 -7.44
CA VAL A 80 5.31 -8.01 -6.86
C VAL A 80 3.89 -8.29 -6.37
N GLN A 81 3.14 -9.14 -7.04
CA GLN A 81 1.78 -9.45 -6.59
C GLN A 81 1.79 -10.19 -5.25
N GLU A 82 2.77 -11.06 -5.07
CA GLU A 82 2.94 -11.76 -3.79
C GLU A 82 3.31 -10.78 -2.68
N GLU A 83 4.12 -9.77 -3.02
CA GLU A 83 4.47 -8.74 -2.06
C GLU A 83 3.25 -7.92 -1.63
N ILE A 84 2.38 -7.60 -2.57
CA ILE A 84 1.15 -6.87 -2.27
C ILE A 84 0.28 -7.69 -1.33
N THR A 85 0.13 -8.98 -1.60
CA THR A 85 -0.66 -9.86 -0.74
C THR A 85 -0.08 -9.93 0.66
N ALA A 86 1.25 -10.07 0.76
CA ALA A 86 1.90 -10.13 2.06
C ALA A 86 1.75 -8.83 2.83
N ALA A 87 1.88 -7.71 2.14
CA ALA A 87 1.73 -6.40 2.77
C ALA A 87 0.31 -6.19 3.28
N ARG A 88 -0.68 -6.65 2.52
CA ARG A 88 -2.07 -6.57 2.97
C ARG A 88 -2.29 -7.37 4.25
N GLY A 89 -1.68 -8.55 4.33
CA GLY A 89 -1.74 -9.35 5.55
C GLY A 89 -1.11 -8.64 6.74
N ALA A 90 0.02 -7.96 6.51
CA ALA A 90 0.69 -7.20 7.56
C ALA A 90 -0.16 -6.02 8.03
N LEU A 91 -0.85 -5.36 7.11
CA LEU A 91 -1.74 -4.26 7.48
C LEU A 91 -2.90 -4.77 8.34
N GLU A 92 -3.49 -5.90 7.95
CA GLU A 92 -4.59 -6.48 8.71
C GLU A 92 -4.14 -6.87 10.11
N ALA A 93 -2.95 -7.46 10.22
CA ALA A 93 -2.41 -7.82 11.52
C ALA A 93 -2.16 -6.60 12.39
N ARG A 94 -1.69 -5.51 11.78
CA ARG A 94 -1.45 -4.26 12.50
C ARG A 94 -2.75 -3.66 13.04
N SER A 95 -3.84 -3.86 12.32
CA SER A 95 -5.12 -3.26 12.67
C SER A 95 -5.84 -3.98 13.82
N ARG A 96 -5.37 -5.15 14.23
CA ARG A 96 -6.00 -5.89 15.34
C ARG A 96 -5.54 -5.42 16.72
#